data_66c44d431e50759990216b2ab5fa2362
#
_entry.id   66c44d431e50759990216b2ab5fa2362
#
_cell.length_a   1.000
_cell.length_b   1.000
_cell.length_c   1.000
_cell.angle_alpha   90.00
_cell.angle_beta   90.00
_cell.angle_gamma   90.00
#
_symmetry.space_group_name_H-M   'P 1'
#
loop_
_entity.id
_entity.type
_entity.pdbx_description
1 polymer ?
#
loop_
_entity_poly.entity_id
_entity_poly.type
_entity_poly.pdbx_seq_one_letter_code
_entity_poly.pdbx_strand_id
1 'polypeptide(L)'
;MKTKVITLVLLSILMFPIMAKSQVKIKQTAGRDALGEFAPEFARLNDDVLFGEVWSRNDLLSLRDRSIVTVVALMSQGLTDSSFKYHLESAKRNGVTKTEMAEILTHAAFYAGWPKAWAAFRMAKEVWADTTDSSAATSLEAYAQTIIFPVGKTNDAYAKYFIGQSYIAPIVTDGVPVVNVT
;
A
#
# COMPACT_ATOMS: atom_id res chain seq x y z
N MET A 1 61.72 45.43 -1.04
CA MET A 1 61.12 44.47 -1.95
C MET A 1 60.19 43.55 -1.17
N LYS A 2 58.87 43.71 -1.35
CA LYS A 2 57.86 42.93 -0.61
C LYS A 2 57.34 41.87 -1.57
N THR A 3 57.68 40.60 -1.34
CA THR A 3 57.25 39.45 -2.13
C THR A 3 55.82 39.09 -1.72
N LYS A 4 54.86 39.22 -2.62
CA LYS A 4 53.48 38.79 -2.41
C LYS A 4 53.41 37.30 -2.70
N VAL A 5 53.14 36.50 -1.67
CA VAL A 5 52.80 35.09 -1.79
C VAL A 5 51.33 34.99 -2.18
N ILE A 6 51.08 34.55 -3.40
CA ILE A 6 49.73 34.26 -3.88
C ILE A 6 49.45 32.81 -3.47
N THR A 7 48.59 32.64 -2.45
CA THR A 7 48.08 31.34 -2.04
C THR A 7 46.96 30.94 -3.01
N LEU A 8 47.25 29.97 -3.88
CA LEU A 8 46.30 29.38 -4.80
C LEU A 8 45.44 28.37 -4.01
N VAL A 9 44.23 28.73 -3.62
CA VAL A 9 43.26 27.81 -3.05
C VAL A 9 42.65 26.99 -4.19
N LEU A 10 43.13 25.78 -4.39
CA LEU A 10 42.52 24.77 -5.24
C LEU A 10 41.22 24.28 -4.60
N LEU A 11 40.12 24.84 -5.04
CA LEU A 11 38.76 24.35 -4.68
C LEU A 11 38.54 23.05 -5.48
N SER A 12 38.90 21.92 -4.88
CA SER A 12 38.56 20.60 -5.40
C SER A 12 37.06 20.37 -5.21
N ILE A 13 36.28 20.66 -6.25
CA ILE A 13 34.90 20.23 -6.36
C ILE A 13 34.93 18.71 -6.46
N LEU A 14 34.65 18.01 -5.36
CA LEU A 14 34.35 16.58 -5.38
C LEU A 14 33.08 16.40 -6.20
N MET A 15 33.22 16.12 -7.49
CA MET A 15 32.15 15.56 -8.29
C MET A 15 31.89 14.16 -7.76
N PHE A 16 30.93 14.04 -6.81
CA PHE A 16 30.30 12.76 -6.56
C PHE A 16 29.57 12.36 -7.85
N PRO A 17 29.91 11.25 -8.49
CA PRO A 17 29.09 10.76 -9.58
C PRO A 17 27.73 10.42 -8.96
N ILE A 18 26.70 11.18 -9.32
CA ILE A 18 25.33 10.76 -9.11
C ILE A 18 25.20 9.49 -9.94
N MET A 19 25.39 8.34 -9.31
CA MET A 19 25.04 7.05 -9.92
C MET A 19 23.55 7.07 -10.13
N ALA A 20 23.14 7.47 -11.33
CA ALA A 20 21.79 7.25 -11.79
C ALA A 20 21.56 5.75 -11.70
N LYS A 21 20.82 5.29 -10.68
CA LYS A 21 20.38 3.91 -10.60
C LYS A 21 19.62 3.65 -11.90
N SER A 22 20.19 2.82 -12.76
CA SER A 22 19.51 2.35 -13.96
C SER A 22 18.19 1.73 -13.53
N GLN A 23 17.08 2.35 -13.90
CA GLN A 23 15.76 1.81 -13.60
C GLN A 23 15.60 0.52 -14.38
N VAL A 24 15.37 -0.57 -13.67
CA VAL A 24 15.02 -1.84 -14.31
C VAL A 24 13.62 -1.68 -14.87
N LYS A 25 13.52 -1.59 -16.19
CA LYS A 25 12.22 -1.51 -16.87
C LYS A 25 11.46 -2.82 -16.71
N ILE A 26 10.21 -2.71 -16.34
CA ILE A 26 9.30 -3.86 -16.29
C ILE A 26 9.02 -4.30 -17.72
N LYS A 27 9.29 -5.57 -18.02
CA LYS A 27 8.88 -6.19 -19.27
C LYS A 27 7.54 -6.85 -19.08
N GLN A 28 6.57 -6.44 -19.90
CA GLN A 28 5.23 -7.03 -19.93
C GLN A 28 4.87 -7.36 -21.38
N THR A 29 4.23 -8.49 -21.59
CA THR A 29 3.75 -8.96 -22.91
C THR A 29 2.27 -9.30 -22.91
N ALA A 30 1.62 -9.21 -21.75
CA ALA A 30 0.22 -9.64 -21.58
C ALA A 30 -0.76 -8.92 -22.53
N GLY A 31 -0.48 -7.67 -22.88
CA GLY A 31 -1.28 -6.94 -23.88
C GLY A 31 -1.13 -7.56 -25.27
N ARG A 32 0.10 -7.85 -25.70
CA ARG A 32 0.38 -8.48 -26.99
C ARG A 32 -0.13 -9.91 -27.06
N ASP A 33 0.04 -10.65 -25.97
CA ASP A 33 -0.40 -12.07 -25.90
C ASP A 33 -1.92 -12.17 -25.98
N ALA A 34 -2.65 -11.24 -25.35
CA ALA A 34 -4.12 -11.28 -25.31
C ALA A 34 -4.79 -10.59 -26.51
N LEU A 35 -4.26 -9.46 -26.97
CA LEU A 35 -4.94 -8.55 -27.89
C LEU A 35 -4.05 -8.09 -29.08
N GLY A 36 -2.83 -8.60 -29.21
CA GLY A 36 -1.87 -8.11 -30.20
C GLY A 36 -2.37 -8.19 -31.64
N GLU A 37 -3.12 -9.21 -31.97
CA GLU A 37 -3.71 -9.35 -33.32
C GLU A 37 -4.96 -8.46 -33.53
N PHE A 38 -5.77 -8.30 -32.48
CA PHE A 38 -7.02 -7.55 -32.56
C PHE A 38 -6.83 -6.04 -32.37
N ALA A 39 -5.97 -5.66 -31.41
CA ALA A 39 -5.77 -4.27 -31.01
C ALA A 39 -4.25 -3.99 -30.76
N PRO A 40 -3.39 -4.02 -31.81
CA PRO A 40 -1.94 -3.95 -31.65
C PRO A 40 -1.46 -2.67 -30.98
N GLU A 41 -2.10 -1.53 -31.25
CA GLU A 41 -1.72 -0.27 -30.61
C GLU A 41 -2.09 -0.23 -29.13
N PHE A 42 -3.27 -0.76 -28.76
CA PHE A 42 -3.63 -0.90 -27.34
C PHE A 42 -2.64 -1.81 -26.61
N ALA A 43 -2.29 -2.96 -27.22
CA ALA A 43 -1.32 -3.89 -26.66
C ALA A 43 0.05 -3.23 -26.46
N ARG A 44 0.52 -2.47 -27.43
CA ARG A 44 1.76 -1.69 -27.35
C ARG A 44 1.71 -0.65 -26.21
N LEU A 45 0.63 0.11 -26.11
CA LEU A 45 0.46 1.11 -25.05
C LEU A 45 0.43 0.47 -23.67
N ASN A 46 -0.25 -0.69 -23.54
CA ASN A 46 -0.26 -1.45 -22.28
C ASN A 46 1.15 -1.93 -21.90
N ASP A 47 1.84 -2.61 -22.80
CA ASP A 47 3.09 -3.29 -22.48
C ASP A 47 4.27 -2.33 -22.39
N ASP A 48 4.43 -1.43 -23.38
CA ASP A 48 5.60 -0.57 -23.47
C ASP A 48 5.46 0.72 -22.66
N VAL A 49 4.27 1.35 -22.71
CA VAL A 49 4.07 2.65 -22.07
C VAL A 49 3.61 2.47 -20.62
N LEU A 50 2.48 1.78 -20.39
CA LEU A 50 1.95 1.63 -19.04
C LEU A 50 2.97 0.89 -18.14
N PHE A 51 3.36 -0.32 -18.52
CA PHE A 51 4.28 -1.11 -17.70
C PHE A 51 5.74 -0.73 -17.94
N GLY A 52 6.17 -0.62 -19.19
CA GLY A 52 7.57 -0.34 -19.54
C GLY A 52 8.05 1.04 -19.14
N GLU A 53 7.17 2.04 -19.07
CA GLU A 53 7.55 3.40 -18.69
C GLU A 53 6.91 3.84 -17.36
N VAL A 54 5.58 3.84 -17.24
CA VAL A 54 4.89 4.40 -16.07
C VAL A 54 5.16 3.57 -14.83
N TRP A 55 4.94 2.26 -14.88
CA TRP A 55 5.19 1.38 -13.75
C TRP A 55 6.68 1.22 -13.42
N SER A 56 7.57 1.52 -14.38
CA SER A 56 9.01 1.43 -14.16
C SER A 56 9.61 2.64 -13.43
N ARG A 57 8.85 3.70 -13.15
CA ARG A 57 9.30 4.89 -12.41
C ARG A 57 9.32 4.64 -10.89
N ASN A 58 10.02 3.61 -10.47
CA ASN A 58 10.04 3.17 -9.07
C ASN A 58 10.79 4.13 -8.13
N ASP A 59 11.62 4.99 -8.67
CA ASP A 59 12.30 6.09 -7.97
C ASP A 59 11.36 7.24 -7.58
N LEU A 60 10.28 7.44 -8.33
CA LEU A 60 9.28 8.49 -8.09
C LEU A 60 8.11 8.00 -7.24
N LEU A 61 7.67 6.77 -7.48
CA LEU A 61 6.62 6.12 -6.73
C LEU A 61 6.88 4.62 -6.73
N SER A 62 6.95 4.01 -5.55
CA SER A 62 7.29 2.60 -5.41
C SER A 62 6.28 1.68 -6.12
N LEU A 63 6.70 0.49 -6.53
CA LEU A 63 5.78 -0.53 -7.08
C LEU A 63 4.68 -0.91 -6.08
N ARG A 64 5.02 -0.88 -4.78
CA ARG A 64 4.07 -1.11 -3.71
C ARG A 64 2.96 -0.06 -3.70
N ASP A 65 3.34 1.21 -3.69
CA ASP A 65 2.37 2.32 -3.63
C ASP A 65 1.56 2.41 -4.93
N ARG A 66 2.17 2.16 -6.09
CA ARG A 66 1.43 2.05 -7.36
C ARG A 66 0.38 0.96 -7.31
N SER A 67 0.70 -0.20 -6.72
CA SER A 67 -0.25 -1.29 -6.55
C SER A 67 -1.42 -0.89 -5.67
N ILE A 68 -1.16 -0.19 -4.55
CA ILE A 68 -2.20 0.33 -3.67
C ILE A 68 -3.11 1.30 -4.42
N VAL A 69 -2.54 2.29 -5.11
CA VAL A 69 -3.30 3.27 -5.90
C VAL A 69 -4.17 2.59 -6.95
N THR A 70 -3.63 1.58 -7.65
CA THR A 70 -4.36 0.84 -8.69
C THR A 70 -5.52 0.04 -8.08
N VAL A 71 -5.28 -0.69 -6.99
CA VAL A 71 -6.33 -1.46 -6.29
C VAL A 71 -7.46 -0.52 -5.82
N VAL A 72 -7.12 0.60 -5.20
CA VAL A 72 -8.13 1.57 -4.74
C VAL A 72 -8.89 2.17 -5.91
N ALA A 73 -8.21 2.52 -7.00
CA ALA A 73 -8.84 3.08 -8.20
C ALA A 73 -9.84 2.10 -8.84
N LEU A 74 -9.47 0.83 -8.99
CA LEU A 74 -10.33 -0.21 -9.55
C LEU A 74 -11.54 -0.49 -8.65
N MET A 75 -11.31 -0.67 -7.35
CA MET A 75 -12.39 -0.84 -6.37
C MET A 75 -13.37 0.33 -6.42
N SER A 76 -12.87 1.56 -6.46
CA SER A 76 -13.71 2.77 -6.48
C SER A 76 -14.60 2.86 -7.72
N GLN A 77 -14.18 2.29 -8.83
CA GLN A 77 -14.99 2.17 -10.05
C GLN A 77 -15.94 0.96 -10.01
N GLY A 78 -15.79 0.05 -9.07
CA GLY A 78 -16.56 -1.19 -8.99
C GLY A 78 -16.03 -2.28 -9.93
N LEU A 79 -14.82 -2.14 -10.43
CA LEU A 79 -14.15 -3.14 -11.27
C LEU A 79 -13.51 -4.20 -10.37
N THR A 80 -14.29 -5.22 -10.03
CA THR A 80 -13.89 -6.33 -9.14
C THR A 80 -13.99 -7.66 -9.89
N ASP A 81 -13.33 -7.74 -11.03
CA ASP A 81 -13.19 -8.92 -11.89
C ASP A 81 -11.80 -9.57 -11.79
N SER A 82 -11.44 -10.38 -12.78
CA SER A 82 -10.14 -11.04 -12.84
C SER A 82 -8.97 -10.05 -12.91
N SER A 83 -9.16 -8.87 -13.49
CA SER A 83 -8.12 -7.84 -13.54
C SER A 83 -7.86 -7.26 -12.15
N PHE A 84 -8.90 -7.09 -11.35
CA PHE A 84 -8.75 -6.68 -9.96
C PHE A 84 -7.98 -7.71 -9.14
N LYS A 85 -8.28 -9.00 -9.32
CA LYS A 85 -7.54 -10.08 -8.66
C LYS A 85 -6.05 -10.04 -9.00
N TYR A 86 -5.71 -9.85 -10.27
CA TYR A 86 -4.33 -9.67 -10.72
C TYR A 86 -3.62 -8.52 -9.99
N HIS A 87 -4.30 -7.38 -9.81
CA HIS A 87 -3.73 -6.22 -9.11
C HIS A 87 -3.61 -6.44 -7.60
N LEU A 88 -4.51 -7.19 -6.96
CA LEU A 88 -4.36 -7.65 -5.58
C LEU A 88 -3.13 -8.56 -5.41
N GLU A 89 -2.96 -9.54 -6.31
CA GLU A 89 -1.79 -10.41 -6.32
C GLU A 89 -0.50 -9.63 -6.56
N SER A 90 -0.53 -8.62 -7.42
CA SER A 90 0.59 -7.72 -7.66
C SER A 90 0.92 -6.89 -6.43
N ALA A 91 -0.08 -6.39 -5.71
CA ALA A 91 0.11 -5.69 -4.45
C ALA A 91 0.78 -6.59 -3.40
N LYS A 92 0.32 -7.85 -3.28
CA LYS A 92 0.94 -8.86 -2.40
C LYS A 92 2.40 -9.12 -2.78
N ARG A 93 2.71 -9.35 -4.06
CA ARG A 93 4.09 -9.53 -4.55
C ARG A 93 4.98 -8.31 -4.30
N ASN A 94 4.40 -7.10 -4.35
CA ASN A 94 5.10 -5.85 -4.12
C ASN A 94 5.18 -5.46 -2.62
N GLY A 95 4.84 -6.39 -1.71
CA GLY A 95 5.07 -6.25 -0.28
C GLY A 95 3.92 -5.61 0.51
N VAL A 96 2.71 -5.53 -0.06
CA VAL A 96 1.52 -5.15 0.71
C VAL A 96 1.07 -6.35 1.53
N THR A 97 1.04 -6.20 2.84
CA THR A 97 0.61 -7.25 3.77
C THR A 97 -0.91 -7.39 3.78
N LYS A 98 -1.39 -8.51 4.32
CA LYS A 98 -2.81 -8.77 4.52
C LYS A 98 -3.47 -7.69 5.39
N THR A 99 -2.84 -7.35 6.52
CA THR A 99 -3.34 -6.33 7.45
C THR A 99 -3.41 -4.96 6.78
N GLU A 100 -2.36 -4.57 6.06
CA GLU A 100 -2.37 -3.31 5.31
C GLU A 100 -3.46 -3.27 4.24
N MET A 101 -3.62 -4.34 3.46
CA MET A 101 -4.67 -4.39 2.44
C MET A 101 -6.05 -4.31 3.06
N ALA A 102 -6.28 -4.96 4.19
CA ALA A 102 -7.54 -4.85 4.92
C ALA A 102 -7.82 -3.40 5.35
N GLU A 103 -6.82 -2.71 5.88
CA GLU A 103 -6.95 -1.32 6.30
C GLU A 103 -7.15 -0.36 5.11
N ILE A 104 -6.43 -0.57 4.00
CA ILE A 104 -6.58 0.19 2.75
C ILE A 104 -8.01 0.09 2.22
N LEU A 105 -8.56 -1.13 2.13
CA LEU A 105 -9.92 -1.35 1.63
C LEU A 105 -10.98 -0.81 2.60
N THR A 106 -10.74 -0.91 3.92
CA THR A 106 -11.59 -0.32 4.95
C THR A 106 -11.65 1.19 4.81
N HIS A 107 -10.49 1.85 4.73
CA HIS A 107 -10.43 3.29 4.53
C HIS A 107 -11.13 3.70 3.23
N ALA A 108 -10.83 3.02 2.13
CA ALA A 108 -11.41 3.31 0.83
C ALA A 108 -12.95 3.11 0.80
N ALA A 109 -13.53 2.25 1.64
CA ALA A 109 -14.97 2.02 1.72
C ALA A 109 -15.78 3.28 2.04
N PHE A 110 -15.21 4.20 2.85
CA PHE A 110 -15.85 5.46 3.21
C PHE A 110 -15.95 6.44 2.04
N TYR A 111 -15.09 6.31 1.04
CA TYR A 111 -15.03 7.18 -0.14
C TYR A 111 -15.65 6.54 -1.38
N ALA A 112 -15.53 5.21 -1.53
CA ALA A 112 -15.99 4.46 -2.69
C ALA A 112 -17.34 3.77 -2.50
N GLY A 113 -17.75 3.57 -1.25
CA GLY A 113 -18.99 2.90 -0.87
C GLY A 113 -18.83 1.43 -0.47
N TRP A 114 -19.58 1.01 0.53
CA TRP A 114 -19.54 -0.30 1.17
C TRP A 114 -19.76 -1.49 0.21
N PRO A 115 -20.73 -1.46 -0.74
CA PRO A 115 -20.92 -2.60 -1.63
C PRO A 115 -19.68 -2.94 -2.46
N LYS A 116 -18.94 -1.93 -2.91
CA LYS A 116 -17.70 -2.10 -3.67
C LYS A 116 -16.58 -2.67 -2.79
N ALA A 117 -16.49 -2.19 -1.55
CA ALA A 117 -15.54 -2.71 -0.59
C ALA A 117 -15.82 -4.19 -0.26
N TRP A 118 -17.08 -4.59 -0.07
CA TRP A 118 -17.43 -5.99 0.14
C TRP A 118 -17.00 -6.90 -1.03
N ALA A 119 -17.17 -6.43 -2.27
CA ALA A 119 -16.71 -7.17 -3.43
C ALA A 119 -15.17 -7.30 -3.44
N ALA A 120 -14.46 -6.20 -3.16
CA ALA A 120 -13.01 -6.20 -3.06
C ALA A 120 -12.47 -7.11 -1.96
N PHE A 121 -13.09 -7.10 -0.77
CA PHE A 121 -12.71 -7.95 0.35
C PHE A 121 -12.85 -9.45 0.06
N ARG A 122 -13.91 -9.86 -0.66
CA ARG A 122 -14.04 -11.27 -1.05
C ARG A 122 -12.83 -11.75 -1.84
N MET A 123 -12.38 -10.95 -2.82
CA MET A 123 -11.21 -11.31 -3.64
C MET A 123 -9.89 -11.18 -2.86
N ALA A 124 -9.74 -10.13 -2.04
CA ALA A 124 -8.56 -9.96 -1.21
C ALA A 124 -8.39 -11.12 -0.24
N LYS A 125 -9.47 -11.60 0.38
CA LYS A 125 -9.44 -12.79 1.26
C LYS A 125 -8.89 -14.03 0.55
N GLU A 126 -9.23 -14.25 -0.72
CA GLU A 126 -8.69 -15.35 -1.51
C GLU A 126 -7.18 -15.19 -1.75
N VAL A 127 -6.75 -13.99 -2.15
CA VAL A 127 -5.34 -13.70 -2.46
C VAL A 127 -4.43 -13.87 -1.25
N TRP A 128 -4.90 -13.54 -0.05
CA TRP A 128 -4.14 -13.68 1.21
C TRP A 128 -4.56 -14.88 2.06
N ALA A 129 -5.26 -15.88 1.50
CA ALA A 129 -5.75 -17.04 2.25
C ALA A 129 -4.64 -17.81 2.99
N ASP A 130 -3.47 -17.96 2.35
CA ASP A 130 -2.35 -18.77 2.86
C ASP A 130 -1.32 -17.96 3.67
N THR A 131 -1.56 -16.67 3.91
CA THR A 131 -0.65 -15.84 4.68
C THR A 131 -1.01 -15.91 6.17
N THR A 132 -0.25 -16.69 6.93
CA THR A 132 -0.22 -16.54 8.39
C THR A 132 0.49 -15.21 8.69
N ASP A 133 -0.26 -14.24 9.20
CA ASP A 133 0.30 -12.97 9.65
C ASP A 133 1.20 -13.18 10.87
N SER A 134 2.46 -13.49 10.63
CA SER A 134 3.49 -13.39 11.68
C SER A 134 3.74 -11.93 12.13
N SER A 135 3.21 -10.96 11.36
CA SER A 135 3.30 -9.52 11.67
C SER A 135 2.21 -9.02 12.63
N ALA A 136 1.13 -9.78 12.83
CA ALA A 136 0.01 -9.32 13.67
C ALA A 136 0.41 -9.15 15.14
N ALA A 137 1.28 -10.00 15.67
CA ALA A 137 1.76 -9.87 17.05
C ALA A 137 2.68 -8.66 17.23
N THR A 138 3.57 -8.43 16.27
CA THR A 138 4.49 -7.27 16.30
C THR A 138 3.75 -5.95 16.05
N SER A 139 2.68 -5.95 15.28
CA SER A 139 1.88 -4.76 14.99
C SER A 139 1.02 -4.32 16.18
N LEU A 140 0.53 -5.26 17.00
CA LEU A 140 -0.30 -4.93 18.19
C LEU A 140 0.55 -4.29 19.29
N GLU A 141 1.76 -4.77 19.54
CA GLU A 141 2.68 -4.16 20.50
C GLU A 141 3.19 -2.80 20.01
N ALA A 142 3.55 -2.69 18.74
CA ALA A 142 3.96 -1.42 18.14
C ALA A 142 2.79 -0.41 18.09
N TYR A 143 1.57 -0.87 17.79
CA TYR A 143 0.37 -0.07 17.81
C TYR A 143 0.00 0.40 19.22
N ALA A 144 0.11 -0.48 20.22
CA ALA A 144 -0.14 -0.14 21.63
C ALA A 144 0.78 0.97 22.15
N GLN A 145 1.99 1.11 21.58
CA GLN A 145 2.94 2.17 21.94
C GLN A 145 2.62 3.52 21.27
N THR A 146 1.80 3.54 20.23
CA THR A 146 1.48 4.76 19.45
C THR A 146 0.10 5.32 19.73
N ILE A 147 -0.79 4.57 20.37
CA ILE A 147 -2.15 5.01 20.68
C ILE A 147 -2.25 5.72 22.03
N ILE A 148 -3.09 6.75 22.05
CA ILE A 148 -3.38 7.54 23.28
C ILE A 148 -4.26 6.75 24.27
N PHE A 149 -5.01 5.76 23.77
CA PHE A 149 -5.93 4.95 24.54
C PHE A 149 -5.35 3.55 24.83
N PRO A 150 -5.59 2.96 25.99
CA PRO A 150 -5.10 1.62 26.29
C PRO A 150 -5.75 0.58 25.37
N VAL A 151 -4.95 -0.41 24.93
CA VAL A 151 -5.49 -1.63 24.32
C VAL A 151 -6.27 -2.37 25.42
N GLY A 152 -7.57 -2.39 25.33
CA GLY A 152 -8.43 -2.96 26.36
C GLY A 152 -8.34 -4.48 26.47
N LYS A 153 -9.32 -5.06 27.17
CA LYS A 153 -9.47 -6.52 27.29
C LYS A 153 -10.04 -7.10 26.00
N THR A 154 -9.77 -8.38 25.74
CA THR A 154 -10.39 -9.11 24.63
C THR A 154 -11.92 -9.01 24.68
N ASN A 155 -12.52 -8.75 23.52
CA ASN A 155 -13.97 -8.60 23.40
C ASN A 155 -14.65 -9.94 23.13
N ASP A 156 -14.56 -10.87 24.10
CA ASP A 156 -15.08 -12.22 23.93
C ASP A 156 -16.62 -12.26 23.96
N ALA A 157 -17.23 -11.36 24.72
CA ALA A 157 -18.68 -11.29 24.87
C ALA A 157 -19.42 -10.96 23.55
N TYR A 158 -18.80 -10.20 22.67
CA TYR A 158 -19.36 -9.77 21.39
C TYR A 158 -18.61 -10.32 20.18
N ALA A 159 -17.71 -11.29 20.39
CA ALA A 159 -16.85 -11.85 19.33
C ALA A 159 -17.63 -12.30 18.09
N LYS A 160 -18.87 -12.79 18.24
CA LYS A 160 -19.73 -13.23 17.14
C LYS A 160 -20.11 -12.13 16.13
N TYR A 161 -19.97 -10.87 16.51
CA TYR A 161 -20.29 -9.72 15.66
C TYR A 161 -19.08 -9.14 14.93
N PHE A 162 -17.88 -9.65 15.21
CA PHE A 162 -16.63 -9.13 14.66
C PHE A 162 -15.85 -10.24 13.96
N ILE A 163 -15.14 -9.90 12.90
CA ILE A 163 -14.22 -10.79 12.20
C ILE A 163 -12.81 -10.50 12.73
N GLY A 164 -12.17 -11.51 13.34
CA GLY A 164 -10.86 -11.37 13.97
C GLY A 164 -10.94 -11.04 15.46
N GLN A 165 -9.81 -10.80 16.09
CA GLN A 165 -9.72 -10.43 17.50
C GLN A 165 -10.05 -8.94 17.67
N SER A 166 -11.05 -8.64 18.51
CA SER A 166 -11.38 -7.26 18.90
C SER A 166 -11.11 -7.04 20.39
N TYR A 167 -10.96 -5.78 20.78
CA TYR A 167 -10.63 -5.37 22.14
C TYR A 167 -11.58 -4.27 22.60
N ILE A 168 -11.91 -4.25 23.89
CA ILE A 168 -12.73 -3.20 24.52
C ILE A 168 -11.91 -2.52 25.60
N ALA A 169 -11.74 -1.22 25.47
CA ALA A 169 -11.15 -0.38 26.50
C ALA A 169 -12.15 0.72 26.91
N PRO A 170 -12.24 1.08 28.19
CA PRO A 170 -13.02 2.24 28.62
C PRO A 170 -12.30 3.50 28.09
N ILE A 171 -13.05 4.37 27.42
CA ILE A 171 -12.56 5.68 26.97
C ILE A 171 -12.46 6.67 28.14
N VAL A 172 -13.25 6.42 29.19
CA VAL A 172 -13.30 7.25 30.39
C VAL A 172 -12.56 6.54 31.52
N THR A 173 -11.49 7.15 32.02
CA THR A 173 -10.78 6.67 33.20
C THR A 173 -11.51 7.06 34.48
N ASP A 174 -11.30 6.29 35.57
CA ASP A 174 -11.91 6.55 36.87
C ASP A 174 -11.75 8.02 37.30
N GLY A 175 -12.86 8.66 37.66
CA GLY A 175 -12.89 10.04 38.14
C GLY A 175 -13.55 11.06 37.20
N VAL A 176 -13.95 10.67 35.98
CA VAL A 176 -14.77 11.53 35.11
C VAL A 176 -16.25 11.23 35.34
N PRO A 177 -17.09 12.21 35.76
CA PRO A 177 -18.51 11.97 35.93
C PRO A 177 -19.16 11.60 34.60
N VAL A 178 -19.79 10.43 34.55
CA VAL A 178 -20.60 10.01 33.40
C VAL A 178 -21.88 10.79 33.41
N VAL A 179 -22.09 11.69 32.47
CA VAL A 179 -23.38 12.33 32.26
C VAL A 179 -24.30 11.31 31.59
N ASN A 180 -25.20 10.70 32.33
CA ASN A 180 -26.28 9.91 31.77
C ASN A 180 -27.23 10.87 31.04
N VAL A 181 -27.26 10.81 29.74
CA VAL A 181 -28.30 11.44 28.92
C VAL A 181 -29.46 10.44 28.87
N THR A 182 -30.53 10.72 29.61
CA THR A 182 -31.82 10.04 29.53
C THR A 182 -32.61 10.57 28.32
#